data_8483d3429a9db4bb56d88466cf43a72e
#
_entry.id   8483d3429a9db4bb56d88466cf43a72e
#
_cell.length_a   1.000
_cell.length_b   1.000
_cell.length_c   1.000
_cell.angle_alpha   90.00
_cell.angle_beta   90.00
_cell.angle_gamma   90.00
#
_symmetry.space_group_name_H-M   'P 1'
#
loop_
_entity.id
_entity.type
_entity.pdbx_description
1 polymer ?
#
loop_
_entity_poly.entity_id
_entity_poly.type
_entity_poly.pdbx_seq_one_letter_code
_entity_poly.pdbx_strand_id
1 'polypeptide(L)' 'MDEQISGSVKWFNKDKGYGFITVDGQVKDVFFHAKQWNAMASGNLPVEGETLKFTVAQGPKGPFATNILRTG' A
#
# COMPACT_ATOMS: atom_id res chain seq x y z
N MET A 1 -2.55 16.45 -9.39
CA MET A 1 -1.16 16.00 -9.42
C MET A 1 -0.96 14.95 -8.37
N ASP A 2 -0.44 13.83 -8.80
CA ASP A 2 -0.30 12.69 -7.89
C ASP A 2 0.99 12.81 -7.12
N GLU A 3 0.87 12.92 -5.81
CA GLU A 3 2.00 12.98 -4.92
C GLU A 3 2.27 11.61 -4.35
N GLN A 4 3.50 11.13 -4.48
CA GLN A 4 3.86 9.87 -3.87
C GLN A 4 4.16 10.08 -2.40
N ILE A 5 3.64 9.15 -1.58
CA ILE A 5 3.79 9.19 -0.14
C ILE A 5 4.59 7.96 0.27
N SER A 6 5.47 8.12 1.24
CA SER A 6 6.26 7.01 1.77
C SER A 6 5.54 6.35 2.93
N GLY A 7 5.67 5.04 3.02
CA GLY A 7 5.12 4.28 4.12
C GLY A 7 5.69 2.88 4.14
N SER A 8 5.13 2.05 5.02
CA SER A 8 5.55 0.66 5.11
C SER A 8 4.34 -0.23 5.30
N VAL A 9 4.48 -1.48 4.85
CA VAL A 9 3.41 -2.45 4.99
C VAL A 9 3.21 -2.79 6.46
N LYS A 10 2.01 -2.54 6.97
CA LYS A 10 1.67 -2.92 8.32
C LYS A 10 1.34 -4.41 8.40
N TRP A 11 0.47 -4.87 7.51
CA TRP A 11 0.18 -6.29 7.34
C TRP A 11 -0.57 -6.50 6.02
N PHE A 12 -0.56 -7.73 5.57
CA PHE A 12 -1.23 -8.10 4.33
C PHE A 12 -1.86 -9.48 4.50
N ASN A 13 -3.12 -9.61 4.09
CA ASN A 13 -3.85 -10.87 4.12
C ASN A 13 -3.91 -11.43 2.69
N LYS A 14 -3.08 -12.41 2.41
CA LYS A 14 -2.99 -12.97 1.06
C LYS A 14 -4.26 -13.73 0.65
N ASP A 15 -4.99 -14.25 1.62
CA ASP A 15 -6.20 -15.00 1.32
C ASP A 15 -7.32 -14.09 0.84
N LYS A 16 -7.40 -12.90 1.43
CA LYS A 16 -8.42 -11.91 1.06
C LYS A 16 -7.91 -10.88 0.05
N GLY A 17 -6.61 -10.81 -0.14
CA GLY A 17 -6.00 -9.94 -1.13
C GLY A 17 -6.00 -8.46 -0.75
N TYR A 18 -5.90 -8.13 0.53
CA TYR A 18 -5.82 -6.73 0.94
C TYR A 18 -4.96 -6.60 2.21
N GLY A 19 -4.59 -5.36 2.50
CA GLY A 19 -3.82 -5.07 3.70
C GLY A 19 -3.83 -3.59 4.01
N PHE A 20 -2.96 -3.19 4.93
CA PHE A 20 -2.83 -1.81 5.35
C PHE A 20 -1.38 -1.37 5.32
N ILE A 21 -1.19 -0.09 4.98
CA ILE A 21 0.12 0.54 4.94
C ILE A 21 0.13 1.65 6.00
N THR A 22 1.18 1.67 6.82
CA THR A 22 1.40 2.75 7.77
C THR A 22 2.11 3.88 7.04
N VAL A 23 1.51 5.08 7.06
CA VAL A 23 2.10 6.25 6.41
C VAL A 23 3.16 6.84 7.32
N ASP A 24 4.34 7.11 6.75
CA ASP A 24 5.44 7.70 7.50
C ASP A 24 5.03 9.04 8.11
N GLY A 25 5.32 9.19 9.40
CA GLY A 25 5.00 10.42 10.11
C GLY A 25 3.55 10.59 10.51
N GLN A 26 2.71 9.59 10.27
CA GLN A 26 1.31 9.63 10.65
C GLN A 26 0.91 8.37 11.41
N VAL A 27 -0.14 8.50 12.20
CA VAL A 27 -0.67 7.35 12.96
C VAL A 27 -1.78 6.62 12.21
N LYS A 28 -2.15 7.11 11.03
CA LYS A 28 -3.23 6.51 10.26
C LYS A 28 -2.71 5.46 9.30
N ASP A 29 -3.48 4.40 9.14
CA ASP A 29 -3.19 3.37 8.16
C ASP A 29 -4.02 3.61 6.91
N VAL A 30 -3.46 3.21 5.76
CA VAL A 30 -4.14 3.34 4.48
C VAL A 30 -4.39 1.94 3.93
N PHE A 31 -5.63 1.69 3.52
CA PHE A 31 -6.02 0.42 2.93
C PHE A 31 -5.37 0.26 1.54
N PHE A 32 -4.97 -0.96 1.21
CA PHE A 32 -4.58 -1.26 -0.16
C PHE A 32 -5.06 -2.65 -0.55
N HIS A 33 -5.32 -2.83 -1.84
CA HIS A 33 -5.74 -4.11 -2.39
C HIS A 33 -4.62 -4.65 -3.28
N ALA A 34 -4.54 -5.97 -3.38
CA ALA A 34 -3.53 -6.62 -4.21
C ALA A 34 -3.53 -6.11 -5.65
N LYS A 35 -4.69 -5.71 -6.15
CA LYS A 35 -4.81 -5.17 -7.51
C LYS A 35 -4.04 -3.87 -7.69
N GLN A 36 -3.79 -3.15 -6.61
CA GLN A 36 -3.05 -1.89 -6.66
C GLN A 36 -1.56 -2.09 -6.39
N TRP A 37 -1.15 -3.30 -6.14
CA TRP A 37 0.24 -3.63 -5.81
C TRP A 37 1.00 -3.95 -7.09
N ASN A 38 1.66 -2.95 -7.65
CA ASN A 38 2.37 -3.12 -8.92
C ASN A 38 3.44 -4.20 -8.87
N ALA A 39 4.10 -4.37 -7.72
CA ALA A 39 5.14 -5.37 -7.58
C ALA A 39 4.61 -6.80 -7.67
N MET A 40 3.31 -7.00 -7.50
CA MET A 40 2.73 -8.34 -7.63
C MET A 40 2.76 -8.87 -9.06
N ALA A 41 2.93 -7.98 -10.03
CA ALA A 41 3.06 -8.41 -11.41
C ALA A 41 4.29 -9.30 -11.61
N SER A 42 5.28 -9.18 -10.73
CA SER A 42 6.47 -10.04 -10.77
C SER A 42 6.39 -11.20 -9.77
N GLY A 43 5.22 -11.43 -9.19
CA GLY A 43 5.01 -12.56 -8.31
C GLY A 43 5.43 -12.34 -6.87
N ASN A 44 5.80 -11.12 -6.50
CA ASN A 44 6.23 -10.81 -5.15
C ASN A 44 5.08 -10.29 -4.31
N LEU A 45 4.87 -10.92 -3.15
CA LEU A 45 3.82 -10.51 -2.23
C LEU A 45 4.35 -9.42 -1.29
N PRO A 46 3.43 -8.59 -0.75
CA PRO A 46 3.83 -7.61 0.27
C PRO A 46 4.40 -8.28 1.50
N VAL A 47 5.44 -7.67 2.08
CA VAL A 47 6.08 -8.17 3.29
C VAL A 47 5.94 -7.12 4.38
N GLU A 48 5.56 -7.55 5.58
CA GLU A 48 5.41 -6.63 6.70
C GLU A 48 6.70 -5.86 6.96
N GLY A 49 6.55 -4.55 7.15
CA GLY A 49 7.69 -3.69 7.39
C GLY A 49 8.39 -3.20 6.13
N GLU A 50 7.97 -3.67 4.97
CA GLU A 50 8.59 -3.27 3.71
C GLU A 50 8.28 -1.80 3.39
N THR A 51 9.30 -1.06 2.96
CA THR A 51 9.15 0.35 2.60
C THR A 51 8.57 0.50 1.21
N LEU A 52 7.61 1.40 1.08
CA LEU A 52 6.89 1.61 -0.17
C LEU A 52 6.74 3.09 -0.48
N LYS A 53 6.44 3.36 -1.74
CA LYS A 53 5.89 4.65 -2.16
C LYS A 53 4.58 4.39 -2.88
N PHE A 54 3.62 5.25 -2.65
CA PHE A 54 2.28 5.07 -3.19
C PHE A 54 1.54 6.40 -3.27
N THR A 55 0.43 6.40 -4.00
CA THR A 55 -0.47 7.54 -4.09
C THR A 55 -1.75 7.21 -3.34
N VAL A 56 -2.30 8.17 -2.61
CA VAL A 56 -3.56 7.97 -1.90
C VAL A 56 -4.70 8.51 -2.73
N ALA A 57 -5.72 7.66 -2.94
CA ALA A 57 -6.94 8.05 -3.63
C ALA A 57 -8.11 7.92 -2.68
N GLN A 58 -9.19 8.64 -2.95
CA GLN A 58 -10.40 8.58 -2.13
C GLN A 58 -11.39 7.61 -2.76
N GLY A 59 -11.91 6.72 -1.95
CA GLY A 59 -12.87 5.73 -2.39
C GLY A 59 -14.12 5.73 -1.51
N PRO A 60 -15.10 4.89 -1.85
CA PRO A 60 -16.36 4.82 -1.09
C PRO A 60 -16.16 4.41 0.36
N LYS A 61 -15.10 3.66 0.64
CA LYS A 61 -14.80 3.19 1.99
C LYS A 61 -13.73 4.02 2.69
N GLY A 62 -13.27 5.10 2.05
CA GLY A 62 -12.24 5.95 2.59
C GLY A 62 -10.98 5.96 1.72
N PRO A 63 -9.88 6.50 2.24
CA PRO A 63 -8.65 6.57 1.46
C PRO A 63 -8.03 5.18 1.25
N PHE A 64 -7.44 4.98 0.08
CA PHE A 64 -6.74 3.74 -0.23
C PHE A 64 -5.51 4.04 -1.07
N ALA A 65 -4.53 3.14 -1.00
CA ALA A 65 -3.28 3.32 -1.73
C ALA A 65 -3.39 2.79 -3.15
N THR A 66 -2.81 3.54 -4.08
CA THR A 66 -2.75 3.14 -5.49
C THR A 66 -1.33 3.33 -5.98
N ASN A 67 -1.01 2.73 -7.13
CA ASN A 67 0.33 2.86 -7.75
C ASN A 67 1.45 2.57 -6.77
N ILE A 68 1.32 1.46 -6.06
CA ILE A 68 2.25 1.10 -5.00
C ILE A 68 3.54 0.58 -5.61
N LEU A 69 4.66 1.15 -5.19
CA LEU A 69 5.99 0.78 -5.65
C LEU A 69 6.88 0.41 -4.48
N ARG A 70 7.70 -0.60 -4.67
CA ARG A 70 8.72 -0.96 -3.70
C ARG A 70 9.90 -0.03 -3.83
N THR A 71 10.39 0.45 -2.70
CA THR A 71 11.56 1.33 -2.68
C THR A 71 12.78 0.71 -2.01
N GLY A 72 12.59 -0.41 -1.35
CA GLY A 72 13.68 -1.06 -0.62
C GLY A 72 14.38 -2.16 -1.36
#